data_d293811a1b1053afd4ac324e13898cd2
#
_entry.id   d293811a1b1053afd4ac324e13898cd2
#
_cell.length_a   1.000
_cell.length_b   1.000
_cell.length_c   1.000
_cell.angle_alpha   90.00
_cell.angle_beta   90.00
_cell.angle_gamma   90.00
#
_symmetry.space_group_name_H-M   'P 1'
#
loop_
_entity.id
_entity.type
_entity.pdbx_description
1 polymer ?
#
loop_
_entity_poly.entity_id
_entity_poly.type
_entity_poly.pdbx_seq_one_letter_code
_entity_poly.pdbx_strand_id
1 'polypeptide(L)'
;MSENRVPCVAGLFTEEGGAKIFGSKCTTCGTPYFPKKAACHNPDCSESKLVDCEFGGKGTIWSYSVADFAPPPPHKFDKPFKPYVIGVIDMENGLRLVGQMVNALEEIKVGAKVELVIEPVYHEEDKAYTSWKFKLV
;
A
#
# COMPACT_ATOMS: atom_id res chain seq x y z
N MET A 1 17.49 10.62 -17.20
CA MET A 1 17.87 9.23 -16.90
C MET A 1 16.82 8.59 -16.02
N SER A 2 16.39 7.41 -16.39
CA SER A 2 15.46 6.66 -15.54
C SER A 2 16.19 6.13 -14.32
N GLU A 3 15.59 6.30 -13.15
CA GLU A 3 16.12 5.73 -11.93
C GLU A 3 16.01 4.20 -11.98
N ASN A 4 16.97 3.52 -11.34
CA ASN A 4 16.95 2.08 -11.21
C ASN A 4 15.93 1.74 -10.06
N ARG A 5 14.71 1.44 -10.41
CA ARG A 5 13.63 1.22 -9.44
C ARG A 5 13.61 -0.24 -8.99
N VAL A 6 13.67 -0.45 -7.68
CA VAL A 6 13.69 -1.78 -7.08
C VAL A 6 12.62 -1.84 -5.98
N PRO A 7 11.76 -2.88 -5.96
CA PRO A 7 10.82 -3.03 -4.86
C PRO A 7 11.55 -3.17 -3.52
N CYS A 8 11.10 -2.43 -2.50
CA CYS A 8 11.70 -2.53 -1.17
C CYS A 8 11.41 -3.90 -0.52
N VAL A 9 10.31 -4.55 -0.93
CA VAL A 9 9.97 -5.92 -0.57
C VAL A 9 9.50 -6.63 -1.82
N ALA A 10 10.20 -7.67 -2.22
CA ALA A 10 9.87 -8.41 -3.43
C ALA A 10 8.57 -9.24 -3.25
N GLY A 11 7.78 -9.34 -4.29
CA GLY A 11 6.61 -10.22 -4.34
C GLY A 11 5.33 -9.65 -3.73
N LEU A 12 5.33 -8.38 -3.28
CA LEU A 12 4.12 -7.77 -2.72
C LEU A 12 3.37 -6.88 -3.70
N PHE A 13 4.05 -6.34 -4.71
CA PHE A 13 3.43 -5.40 -5.64
C PHE A 13 4.15 -5.37 -6.97
N THR A 14 3.53 -4.73 -7.97
CA THR A 14 4.12 -4.53 -9.30
C THR A 14 3.70 -3.18 -9.87
N GLU A 15 4.54 -2.65 -10.77
CA GLU A 15 4.21 -1.47 -11.59
C GLU A 15 3.77 -1.86 -12.99
N GLU A 16 3.98 -3.11 -13.39
CA GLU A 16 3.63 -3.60 -14.74
C GLU A 16 2.13 -3.59 -14.95
N GLY A 17 1.69 -2.94 -16.03
CA GLY A 17 0.28 -2.82 -16.35
C GLY A 17 -0.51 -1.92 -15.40
N GLY A 18 0.19 -1.07 -14.63
CA GLY A 18 -0.39 -0.21 -13.60
C GLY A 18 -0.06 -0.69 -12.20
N ALA A 19 -0.15 0.20 -11.20
CA ALA A 19 0.18 -0.14 -9.82
C ALA A 19 -0.80 -1.16 -9.26
N LYS A 20 -0.30 -2.29 -8.76
CA LYS A 20 -1.10 -3.36 -8.16
C LYS A 20 -0.35 -3.99 -7.00
N ILE A 21 -1.09 -4.50 -6.02
CA ILE A 21 -0.56 -5.27 -4.90
C ILE A 21 -1.04 -6.71 -5.02
N PHE A 22 -0.21 -7.64 -4.55
CA PHE A 22 -0.51 -9.07 -4.60
C PHE A 22 -1.05 -9.55 -3.25
N GLY A 23 -2.25 -10.06 -3.26
CA GLY A 23 -2.87 -10.59 -2.07
C GLY A 23 -3.60 -11.88 -2.37
N SER A 24 -4.59 -12.20 -1.56
CA SER A 24 -5.44 -13.38 -1.75
C SER A 24 -6.90 -13.02 -1.48
N LYS A 25 -7.79 -13.87 -1.98
CA LYS A 25 -9.23 -13.70 -1.80
C LYS A 25 -9.84 -15.06 -1.54
N CYS A 26 -10.72 -15.14 -0.56
CA CYS A 26 -11.45 -16.37 -0.28
C CYS A 26 -12.57 -16.54 -1.30
N THR A 27 -12.58 -17.65 -2.03
CA THR A 27 -13.63 -17.92 -3.02
C THR A 27 -14.95 -18.32 -2.41
N THR A 28 -14.94 -18.74 -1.14
CA THR A 28 -16.14 -19.13 -0.42
C THR A 28 -16.92 -17.91 0.09
N CYS A 29 -16.27 -17.00 0.81
CA CYS A 29 -16.94 -15.84 1.41
C CYS A 29 -16.61 -14.50 0.72
N GLY A 30 -15.65 -14.49 -0.20
CA GLY A 30 -15.26 -13.29 -0.93
C GLY A 30 -14.35 -12.33 -0.19
N THR A 31 -13.91 -12.68 1.02
CA THR A 31 -13.06 -11.78 1.83
C THR A 31 -11.67 -11.62 1.19
N PRO A 32 -11.22 -10.37 0.93
CA PRO A 32 -9.88 -10.12 0.40
C PRO A 32 -8.85 -10.01 1.52
N TYR A 33 -7.61 -10.34 1.21
CA TYR A 33 -6.48 -10.23 2.14
C TYR A 33 -5.24 -9.65 1.45
N PHE A 34 -4.51 -8.82 2.17
CA PHE A 34 -3.19 -8.33 1.78
C PHE A 34 -2.34 -8.14 3.04
N PRO A 35 -1.13 -8.67 3.08
CA PRO A 35 -0.51 -9.61 2.13
C PRO A 35 -1.26 -10.95 2.06
N LYS A 36 -0.80 -11.83 1.19
CA LYS A 36 -1.42 -13.17 1.01
C LYS A 36 -1.52 -13.92 2.32
N LYS A 37 -2.65 -14.59 2.53
CA LYS A 37 -2.89 -15.44 3.70
C LYS A 37 -2.97 -16.91 3.29
N ALA A 38 -2.65 -17.80 4.22
CA ALA A 38 -2.76 -19.23 4.00
C ALA A 38 -4.18 -19.76 4.27
N ALA A 39 -4.95 -19.05 5.09
CA ALA A 39 -6.30 -19.46 5.47
C ALA A 39 -7.19 -18.23 5.67
N CYS A 40 -8.50 -18.41 5.41
CA CYS A 40 -9.49 -17.37 5.63
C CYS A 40 -9.70 -17.16 7.14
N HIS A 41 -9.69 -15.89 7.57
CA HIS A 41 -9.88 -15.52 8.97
C HIS A 41 -11.28 -14.97 9.27
N ASN A 42 -12.18 -15.00 8.27
CA ASN A 42 -13.55 -14.56 8.47
C ASN A 42 -14.30 -15.60 9.30
N PRO A 43 -14.83 -15.25 10.49
CA PRO A 43 -15.52 -16.22 11.35
C PRO A 43 -16.82 -16.78 10.73
N ASP A 44 -17.39 -16.07 9.77
CA ASP A 44 -18.59 -16.51 9.07
C ASP A 44 -18.32 -17.39 7.86
N CYS A 45 -17.04 -17.65 7.55
CA CYS A 45 -16.66 -18.46 6.41
C CYS A 45 -16.77 -19.95 6.73
N SER A 46 -17.55 -20.69 5.93
CA SER A 46 -17.76 -22.12 6.14
C SER A 46 -16.58 -22.98 5.70
N GLU A 47 -15.80 -22.50 4.73
CA GLU A 47 -14.66 -23.24 4.19
C GLU A 47 -13.62 -22.29 3.63
N SER A 48 -12.39 -22.39 4.12
CA SER A 48 -11.28 -21.55 3.67
C SER A 48 -10.78 -22.01 2.30
N LYS A 49 -10.96 -21.14 1.29
CA LYS A 49 -10.46 -21.40 -0.08
C LYS A 49 -9.84 -20.13 -0.65
N LEU A 50 -8.57 -19.91 -0.35
CA LEU A 50 -7.87 -18.72 -0.80
C LEU A 50 -7.19 -18.94 -2.15
N VAL A 51 -7.31 -17.96 -3.03
CA VAL A 51 -6.63 -17.89 -4.32
C VAL A 51 -5.83 -16.60 -4.39
N ASP A 52 -4.74 -16.63 -5.15
CA ASP A 52 -3.92 -15.44 -5.36
C ASP A 52 -4.72 -14.42 -6.17
N CYS A 53 -4.59 -13.15 -5.78
CA CYS A 53 -5.35 -12.07 -6.40
C CYS A 53 -4.51 -10.80 -6.46
N GLU A 54 -4.71 -10.02 -7.52
CA GLU A 54 -4.10 -8.71 -7.65
C GLU A 54 -5.13 -7.65 -7.31
N PHE A 55 -4.72 -6.65 -6.53
CA PHE A 55 -5.58 -5.53 -6.15
C PHE A 55 -4.94 -4.23 -6.61
N GLY A 56 -5.75 -3.33 -7.09
CA GLY A 56 -5.30 -2.01 -7.50
C GLY A 56 -6.49 -1.06 -7.58
N GLY A 57 -6.27 0.10 -8.21
CA GLY A 57 -7.34 1.06 -8.44
C GLY A 57 -7.50 2.08 -7.34
N LYS A 58 -8.74 2.39 -7.02
CA LYS A 58 -9.08 3.55 -6.19
C LYS A 58 -9.65 3.14 -4.84
N GLY A 59 -9.58 4.09 -3.92
CA GLY A 59 -10.17 3.93 -2.59
C GLY A 59 -10.55 5.28 -2.01
N THR A 60 -10.91 5.26 -0.73
CA THR A 60 -11.33 6.45 0.02
C THR A 60 -10.54 6.52 1.31
N ILE A 61 -10.11 7.70 1.70
CA ILE A 61 -9.42 7.89 2.99
C ILE A 61 -10.41 7.70 4.12
N TRP A 62 -10.21 6.65 4.92
CA TRP A 62 -11.00 6.39 6.12
C TRP A 62 -10.42 7.15 7.32
N SER A 63 -9.10 7.23 7.40
CA SER A 63 -8.39 7.95 8.46
C SER A 63 -6.96 8.26 7.99
N TYR A 64 -6.27 9.12 8.72
CA TYR A 64 -4.86 9.39 8.43
C TYR A 64 -4.15 9.87 9.70
N SER A 65 -2.82 9.77 9.68
CA SER A 65 -1.97 10.32 10.73
C SER A 65 -0.68 10.83 10.13
N VAL A 66 0.10 11.59 10.90
CA VAL A 66 1.37 12.12 10.46
C VAL A 66 2.50 11.37 11.14
N ALA A 67 3.43 10.84 10.33
CA ALA A 67 4.65 10.24 10.83
C ALA A 67 5.73 11.34 10.88
N ASP A 68 5.94 11.91 12.05
CA ASP A 68 6.88 13.02 12.23
C ASP A 68 8.18 12.62 12.94
N PHE A 69 8.38 11.33 13.13
CA PHE A 69 9.61 10.77 13.69
C PHE A 69 10.27 9.86 12.67
N ALA A 70 11.62 9.95 12.60
CA ALA A 70 12.37 9.02 11.79
C ALA A 70 12.18 7.59 12.32
N PRO A 71 11.95 6.59 11.43
CA PRO A 71 11.77 5.21 11.90
C PRO A 71 13.07 4.69 12.52
N PRO A 72 12.99 3.87 13.58
CA PRO A 72 14.18 3.27 14.17
C PRO A 72 14.79 2.22 13.23
N PRO A 73 16.10 1.95 13.34
CA PRO A 73 16.70 0.85 12.58
C PRO A 73 15.95 -0.46 12.81
N PRO A 74 15.84 -1.36 11.81
CA PRO A 74 16.52 -1.32 10.51
C PRO A 74 15.79 -0.58 9.40
N HIS A 75 14.74 0.18 9.69
CA HIS A 75 14.01 0.93 8.67
C HIS A 75 14.91 1.98 8.01
N LYS A 76 14.78 2.11 6.70
CA LYS A 76 15.57 3.04 5.91
C LYS A 76 14.72 4.19 5.38
N PHE A 77 15.31 5.37 5.27
CA PHE A 77 14.66 6.56 4.75
C PHE A 77 15.71 7.50 4.16
N ASP A 78 15.27 8.40 3.28
CA ASP A 78 16.15 9.43 2.71
C ASP A 78 16.43 10.52 3.75
N LYS A 79 17.65 10.98 3.79
CA LYS A 79 18.07 12.05 4.72
C LYS A 79 18.12 13.39 3.99
N PRO A 80 17.73 14.49 4.66
CA PRO A 80 17.17 14.53 6.01
C PRO A 80 15.75 13.98 6.06
N PHE A 81 15.35 13.42 7.20
CA PHE A 81 13.99 12.91 7.37
C PHE A 81 12.97 14.04 7.24
N LYS A 82 11.89 13.76 6.51
CA LYS A 82 10.77 14.69 6.36
C LYS A 82 9.49 14.01 6.83
N PRO A 83 8.66 14.69 7.63
CA PRO A 83 7.38 14.13 8.01
C PRO A 83 6.53 13.79 6.79
N TYR A 84 5.76 12.71 6.91
CA TYR A 84 4.86 12.30 5.84
C TYR A 84 3.54 11.81 6.43
N VAL A 85 2.52 11.74 5.58
CA VAL A 85 1.19 11.31 6.00
C VAL A 85 1.01 9.83 5.70
N ILE A 86 0.47 9.11 6.68
CA ILE A 86 0.07 7.71 6.52
C ILE A 86 -1.45 7.69 6.45
N GLY A 87 -1.99 7.15 5.36
CA GLY A 87 -3.43 7.02 5.17
C GLY A 87 -3.91 5.62 5.44
N VAL A 88 -5.09 5.50 6.05
CA VAL A 88 -5.84 4.24 6.13
C VAL A 88 -6.90 4.33 5.06
N ILE A 89 -6.81 3.46 4.07
CA ILE A 89 -7.59 3.56 2.83
C ILE A 89 -8.56 2.40 2.71
N ASP A 90 -9.83 2.71 2.50
CA ASP A 90 -10.83 1.71 2.14
C ASP A 90 -10.84 1.59 0.61
N MET A 91 -10.32 0.48 0.11
CA MET A 91 -10.27 0.20 -1.32
C MET A 91 -11.64 -0.26 -1.83
N GLU A 92 -11.91 0.04 -3.10
CA GLU A 92 -13.17 -0.36 -3.75
C GLU A 92 -13.37 -1.88 -3.77
N ASN A 93 -12.28 -2.64 -3.72
CA ASN A 93 -12.32 -4.10 -3.70
C ASN A 93 -12.61 -4.70 -2.30
N GLY A 94 -12.83 -3.87 -1.29
CA GLY A 94 -13.14 -4.32 0.07
C GLY A 94 -11.96 -4.42 1.02
N LEU A 95 -10.73 -4.18 0.53
CA LEU A 95 -9.55 -4.16 1.37
C LEU A 95 -9.43 -2.82 2.12
N ARG A 96 -8.95 -2.89 3.35
CA ARG A 96 -8.52 -1.70 4.08
C ARG A 96 -7.01 -1.77 4.22
N LEU A 97 -6.31 -0.79 3.64
CA LEU A 97 -4.86 -0.77 3.58
C LEU A 97 -4.29 0.46 4.26
N VAL A 98 -3.07 0.31 4.75
CA VAL A 98 -2.30 1.43 5.29
C VAL A 98 -1.16 1.71 4.31
N GLY A 99 -0.98 2.97 3.94
CA GLY A 99 0.10 3.36 3.04
C GLY A 99 0.44 4.82 3.18
N GLN A 100 1.65 5.16 2.72
CA GLN A 100 2.11 6.54 2.73
C GLN A 100 1.40 7.34 1.64
N MET A 101 0.97 8.57 1.98
CA MET A 101 0.39 9.48 0.99
C MET A 101 1.51 10.25 0.29
N VAL A 102 1.36 10.49 -1.02
CA VAL A 102 2.31 11.31 -1.77
C VAL A 102 1.97 12.80 -1.69
N ASN A 103 0.76 13.14 -1.26
CA ASN A 103 0.30 14.51 -1.16
C ASN A 103 0.65 15.15 0.19
N ALA A 104 0.69 16.48 0.23
CA ALA A 104 0.95 17.23 1.45
C ALA A 104 -0.24 17.13 2.42
N LEU A 105 0.03 17.25 3.72
CA LEU A 105 -1.00 17.15 4.76
C LEU A 105 -2.18 18.10 4.51
N GLU A 106 -1.91 19.30 4.03
CA GLU A 106 -2.95 20.32 3.78
C GLU A 106 -3.98 19.87 2.74
N GLU A 107 -3.60 18.94 1.87
CA GLU A 107 -4.48 18.45 0.81
C GLU A 107 -5.32 17.24 1.22
N ILE A 108 -5.00 16.61 2.37
CA ILE A 108 -5.58 15.34 2.77
C ILE A 108 -6.78 15.56 3.67
N LYS A 109 -7.90 14.89 3.32
CA LYS A 109 -9.14 14.95 4.09
C LYS A 109 -9.78 13.57 4.14
N VAL A 110 -10.39 13.23 5.28
CA VAL A 110 -11.20 12.01 5.40
C VAL A 110 -12.34 12.06 4.38
N GLY A 111 -12.56 10.95 3.68
CA GLY A 111 -13.55 10.86 2.62
C GLY A 111 -13.04 11.21 1.23
N ALA A 112 -11.81 11.71 1.10
CA ALA A 112 -11.23 12.02 -0.19
C ALA A 112 -10.92 10.75 -0.99
N LYS A 113 -11.04 10.83 -2.30
CA LYS A 113 -10.72 9.72 -3.20
C LYS A 113 -9.24 9.68 -3.49
N VAL A 114 -8.68 8.47 -3.49
CA VAL A 114 -7.26 8.23 -3.77
C VAL A 114 -7.10 7.08 -4.75
N GLU A 115 -5.91 6.98 -5.31
CA GLU A 115 -5.55 5.83 -6.14
C GLU A 115 -4.23 5.23 -5.67
N LEU A 116 -4.07 3.93 -5.87
CA LEU A 116 -2.84 3.20 -5.56
C LEU A 116 -1.77 3.57 -6.58
N VAL A 117 -0.59 3.94 -6.09
CA VAL A 117 0.58 4.22 -6.93
C VAL A 117 1.80 3.52 -6.34
N ILE A 118 2.81 3.32 -7.15
CA ILE A 118 4.10 2.78 -6.72
C ILE A 118 5.13 3.89 -6.84
N GLU A 119 5.71 4.28 -5.71
CA GLU A 119 6.64 5.41 -5.65
C GLU A 119 7.83 5.08 -4.77
N PRO A 120 8.97 5.76 -4.96
CA PRO A 120 10.15 5.55 -4.11
C PRO A 120 9.87 5.92 -2.66
N VAL A 121 10.41 5.12 -1.74
CA VAL A 121 10.37 5.41 -0.30
C VAL A 121 11.75 5.82 0.22
N TYR A 122 12.82 5.34 -0.39
CA TYR A 122 14.19 5.77 -0.10
C TYR A 122 15.11 5.44 -1.26
N HIS A 123 16.31 6.01 -1.23
CA HIS A 123 17.34 5.78 -2.26
C HIS A 123 18.62 5.28 -1.60
N GLU A 124 19.28 4.34 -2.24
CA GLU A 124 20.54 3.77 -1.78
C GLU A 124 21.30 3.19 -2.97
N GLU A 125 22.59 3.48 -3.08
CA GLU A 125 23.46 2.94 -4.14
C GLU A 125 22.91 3.15 -5.56
N ASP A 126 22.48 4.36 -5.87
CA ASP A 126 21.91 4.73 -7.18
C ASP A 126 20.60 4.01 -7.53
N LYS A 127 19.97 3.40 -6.54
CA LYS A 127 18.68 2.72 -6.71
C LYS A 127 17.58 3.42 -5.94
N ALA A 128 16.40 3.48 -6.54
CA ALA A 128 15.19 3.96 -5.88
C ALA A 128 14.39 2.75 -5.38
N TYR A 129 14.27 2.60 -4.08
CA TYR A 129 13.50 1.52 -3.48
C TYR A 129 12.06 1.95 -3.35
N THR A 130 11.16 1.20 -3.98
CA THR A 130 9.76 1.56 -4.15
C THR A 130 8.83 0.76 -3.25
N SER A 131 7.67 1.33 -2.98
CA SER A 131 6.58 0.65 -2.28
C SER A 131 5.25 1.22 -2.75
N TRP A 132 4.16 0.61 -2.32
CA TRP A 132 2.83 1.16 -2.61
C TRP A 132 2.62 2.42 -1.79
N LYS A 133 2.00 3.39 -2.43
CA LYS A 133 1.57 4.64 -1.80
C LYS A 133 0.20 5.01 -2.35
N PHE A 134 -0.38 6.06 -1.83
CA PHE A 134 -1.67 6.55 -2.29
C PHE A 134 -1.57 8.01 -2.67
N LYS A 135 -2.26 8.36 -3.74
CA LYS A 135 -2.27 9.70 -4.30
C LYS A 135 -3.71 10.18 -4.44
N LEU A 136 -3.97 11.44 -4.10
CA LEU A 136 -5.29 12.04 -4.31
C LEU A 136 -5.64 12.07 -5.80
N VAL A 137 -6.87 11.69 -6.08
CA VAL A 137 -7.40 11.69 -7.46
C VAL A 137 -7.87 13.07 -7.85
#